data_3fa7a75611214c342ccffa228a083770
#
_entry.id   3fa7a75611214c342ccffa228a083770
#
_cell.length_a   1.000
_cell.length_b   1.000
_cell.length_c   1.000
_cell.angle_alpha   90.00
_cell.angle_beta   90.00
_cell.angle_gamma   90.00
#
_symmetry.space_group_name_H-M   'P 1'
#
loop_
_entity.id
_entity.type
_entity.pdbx_description
1 polymer ?
#
loop_
_entity_poly.entity_id
_entity_poly.type
_entity_poly.pdbx_seq_one_letter_code
_entity_poly.pdbx_strand_id
1 'polypeptide(L)'
;MGKRLVIDLDTCDQCESCGVSCAYFYRPHATDHGALSLRERATFALICRRCEEPSCIDACPFNALERQGDGVLKRHNLRCVSCKLCVHACPFGTIYPDMVGFYETPCNFCLGPIDEEPPCARSCTRGALAYREVDPEEPRLHIIDDHLAARSAKWTKREDEA
;
A
#
# COMPACT_ATOMS: atom_id res chain seq x y z
N MET A 1 14.15 -11.79 -12.14
CA MET A 1 13.22 -11.15 -11.18
C MET A 1 13.20 -9.65 -11.48
N GLY A 2 12.05 -9.01 -11.49
CA GLY A 2 11.99 -7.57 -11.79
C GLY A 2 12.31 -6.73 -10.55
N LYS A 3 12.78 -5.49 -10.79
CA LYS A 3 12.94 -4.52 -9.72
C LYS A 3 11.56 -4.11 -9.17
N ARG A 4 11.50 -3.86 -7.86
CA ARG A 4 10.30 -3.36 -7.15
C ARG A 4 10.61 -2.08 -6.39
N LEU A 5 9.59 -1.27 -6.23
CA LEU A 5 9.64 -0.17 -5.26
C LEU A 5 9.49 -0.78 -3.87
N VAL A 6 10.51 -0.62 -3.05
CA VAL A 6 10.52 -1.09 -1.66
C VAL A 6 10.27 0.10 -0.75
N ILE A 7 9.30 -0.02 0.15
CA ILE A 7 9.07 0.94 1.23
C ILE A 7 9.43 0.32 2.57
N ASP A 8 10.37 0.93 3.28
CA ASP A 8 10.67 0.62 4.68
C ASP A 8 9.74 1.43 5.57
N LEU A 9 8.72 0.78 6.11
CA LEU A 9 7.68 1.42 6.92
C LEU A 9 8.23 1.90 8.26
N ASP A 10 9.18 1.17 8.84
CA ASP A 10 9.75 1.54 10.14
C ASP A 10 10.58 2.83 10.04
N THR A 11 11.30 3.00 8.92
CA THR A 11 12.03 4.24 8.63
C THR A 11 11.09 5.35 8.20
N CYS A 12 10.07 5.05 7.39
CA CYS A 12 9.10 6.02 6.90
C CYS A 12 8.27 6.63 8.03
N ASP A 13 7.87 5.84 9.01
CA ASP A 13 7.09 6.28 10.18
C ASP A 13 7.84 7.27 11.08
N GLN A 14 9.17 7.29 11.00
CA GLN A 14 10.00 8.22 11.79
C GLN A 14 10.15 9.59 11.14
N CYS A 15 9.60 9.80 9.95
CA CYS A 15 9.66 11.10 9.28
C CYS A 15 8.59 12.04 9.82
N GLU A 16 8.98 13.21 10.32
CA GLU A 16 8.07 14.27 10.76
C GLU A 16 7.39 14.95 9.55
N SER A 17 8.11 15.05 8.44
CA SER A 17 7.60 15.61 7.19
C SER A 17 8.17 14.87 5.99
N CYS A 18 7.36 14.70 4.96
CA CYS A 18 7.76 14.02 3.73
C CYS A 18 8.14 15.03 2.65
N GLY A 19 9.44 15.03 2.27
CA GLY A 19 9.97 15.87 1.18
C GLY A 19 10.09 15.12 -0.16
N VAL A 20 9.44 13.98 -0.30
CA VAL A 20 9.55 13.13 -1.48
C VAL A 20 8.89 13.78 -2.69
N SER A 21 9.60 13.84 -3.81
CA SER A 21 9.05 14.29 -5.09
C SER A 21 8.25 13.17 -5.73
N CYS A 22 6.99 13.44 -6.07
CA CYS A 22 6.14 12.51 -6.79
C CYS A 22 5.93 13.02 -8.22
N ALA A 23 6.01 12.12 -9.21
CA ALA A 23 5.76 12.45 -10.62
C ALA A 23 4.25 12.71 -10.92
N TYR A 24 3.37 12.58 -9.95
CA TYR A 24 1.94 12.76 -10.11
C TYR A 24 1.57 14.24 -10.10
N PHE A 25 1.46 14.84 -11.28
CA PHE A 25 1.28 16.27 -11.50
C PHE A 25 -0.14 16.82 -11.23
N TYR A 26 -1.13 15.98 -11.03
CA TYR A 26 -2.54 16.39 -11.05
C TYR A 26 -3.15 16.69 -9.69
N ARG A 27 -2.35 16.77 -8.63
CA ARG A 27 -2.88 17.14 -7.31
C ARG A 27 -2.74 18.62 -7.04
N PRO A 28 -3.87 19.33 -6.84
CA PRO A 28 -3.85 20.76 -6.55
C PRO A 28 -3.35 21.09 -5.14
N HIS A 29 -3.16 20.11 -4.29
CA HIS A 29 -2.70 20.30 -2.91
C HIS A 29 -1.30 19.73 -2.72
N ALA A 30 -0.35 20.62 -2.46
CA ALA A 30 1.07 20.30 -2.28
C ALA A 30 1.39 19.37 -1.07
N THR A 31 0.42 19.12 -0.21
CA THR A 31 0.59 18.34 1.02
C THR A 31 0.26 16.86 0.88
N ASP A 32 -0.37 16.44 -0.22
CA ASP A 32 -0.76 15.06 -0.43
C ASP A 32 0.16 14.41 -1.45
N HIS A 33 1.29 13.94 -0.97
CA HIS A 33 2.26 13.22 -1.78
C HIS A 33 1.79 11.80 -2.03
N GLY A 34 2.01 11.28 -3.24
CA GLY A 34 1.79 9.87 -3.55
C GLY A 34 2.52 8.90 -2.60
N ALA A 35 3.59 9.37 -1.94
CA ALA A 35 4.30 8.62 -0.91
C ALA A 35 3.44 8.33 0.33
N LEU A 36 2.56 9.24 0.75
CA LEU A 36 1.63 8.98 1.85
C LEU A 36 0.65 7.87 1.45
N SER A 37 0.04 7.97 0.28
CA SER A 37 -0.85 6.93 -0.23
C SER A 37 -0.13 5.59 -0.42
N LEU A 38 1.12 5.61 -0.85
CA LEU A 38 1.95 4.40 -0.97
C LEU A 38 2.18 3.75 0.40
N ARG A 39 2.49 4.56 1.41
CA ARG A 39 2.66 4.08 2.80
C ARG A 39 1.39 3.44 3.33
N GLU A 40 0.26 4.11 3.18
CA GLU A 40 -1.04 3.60 3.64
C GLU A 40 -1.43 2.30 2.92
N ARG A 41 -1.19 2.23 1.60
CA ARG A 41 -1.41 1.01 0.84
C ARG A 41 -0.52 -0.14 1.32
N ALA A 42 0.76 0.11 1.53
CA ALA A 42 1.70 -0.89 2.00
C ALA A 42 1.31 -1.40 3.39
N THR A 43 1.01 -0.48 4.32
CA THR A 43 0.53 -0.83 5.66
C THR A 43 -0.73 -1.69 5.58
N PHE A 44 -1.73 -1.26 4.81
CA PHE A 44 -2.97 -2.02 4.65
C PHE A 44 -2.72 -3.42 4.09
N ALA A 45 -1.87 -3.56 3.09
CA ALA A 45 -1.54 -4.85 2.50
C ALA A 45 -0.89 -5.82 3.50
N LEU A 46 -0.16 -5.31 4.51
CA LEU A 46 0.43 -6.11 5.57
C LEU A 46 -0.58 -6.52 6.64
N ILE A 47 -1.50 -5.64 7.02
CA ILE A 47 -2.47 -5.90 8.10
C ILE A 47 -3.72 -6.63 7.63
N CYS A 48 -4.08 -6.54 6.35
CA CYS A 48 -5.24 -7.22 5.78
C CYS A 48 -5.07 -8.74 5.85
N ARG A 49 -6.05 -9.43 6.45
CA ARG A 49 -6.01 -10.89 6.67
C ARG A 49 -6.24 -11.71 5.40
N ARG A 50 -6.60 -11.08 4.29
CA ARG A 50 -6.85 -11.76 2.99
C ARG A 50 -7.82 -12.94 3.15
N CYS A 51 -8.93 -12.71 3.88
CA CYS A 51 -9.91 -13.74 4.25
C CYS A 51 -10.38 -14.56 3.04
N GLU A 52 -10.59 -15.86 3.20
CA GLU A 52 -11.19 -16.72 2.14
C GLU A 52 -12.60 -16.26 1.83
N GLU A 53 -13.40 -15.99 2.88
CA GLU A 53 -14.73 -15.40 2.80
C GLU A 53 -14.64 -13.90 3.19
N PRO A 54 -14.52 -13.00 2.21
CA PRO A 54 -14.26 -11.59 2.47
C PRO A 54 -15.53 -10.81 2.79
N SER A 55 -16.01 -10.85 4.01
CA SER A 55 -17.22 -10.12 4.47
C SER A 55 -17.22 -8.65 4.06
N CYS A 56 -16.05 -8.03 3.91
CA CYS A 56 -15.94 -6.64 3.45
C CYS A 56 -16.34 -6.47 1.99
N ILE A 57 -16.11 -7.48 1.13
CA ILE A 57 -16.53 -7.49 -0.27
C ILE A 57 -18.03 -7.75 -0.34
N ASP A 58 -18.51 -8.77 0.39
CA ASP A 58 -19.90 -9.18 0.39
C ASP A 58 -20.83 -8.07 0.93
N ALA A 59 -20.34 -7.29 1.89
CA ALA A 59 -21.07 -6.16 2.44
C ALA A 59 -21.15 -4.94 1.49
N CYS A 60 -20.46 -4.96 0.35
CA CYS A 60 -20.44 -3.82 -0.56
C CYS A 60 -21.59 -3.87 -1.57
N PRO A 61 -22.67 -3.07 -1.43
CA PRO A 61 -23.82 -3.14 -2.33
C PRO A 61 -23.53 -2.61 -3.73
N PHE A 62 -22.37 -1.96 -3.90
CA PHE A 62 -21.97 -1.35 -5.19
C PHE A 62 -20.89 -2.15 -5.91
N ASN A 63 -20.51 -3.32 -5.39
CA ASN A 63 -19.41 -4.14 -5.93
C ASN A 63 -18.14 -3.30 -6.15
N ALA A 64 -17.86 -2.38 -5.22
CA ALA A 64 -16.71 -1.49 -5.31
C ALA A 64 -15.43 -2.11 -4.78
N LEU A 65 -15.51 -3.26 -4.11
CA LEU A 65 -14.35 -3.98 -3.59
C LEU A 65 -14.14 -5.27 -4.37
N GLU A 66 -12.90 -5.56 -4.70
CA GLU A 66 -12.47 -6.73 -5.44
C GLU A 66 -11.17 -7.25 -4.85
N ARG A 67 -11.02 -8.57 -4.77
CA ARG A 67 -9.75 -9.20 -4.44
C ARG A 67 -8.98 -9.44 -5.72
N GLN A 68 -7.74 -8.95 -5.75
CA GLN A 68 -6.81 -9.22 -6.85
C GLN A 68 -6.24 -10.64 -6.75
N GLY A 69 -5.57 -11.11 -7.80
CA GLY A 69 -4.96 -12.44 -7.85
C GLY A 69 -3.90 -12.69 -6.78
N ASP A 70 -3.25 -11.64 -6.28
CA ASP A 70 -2.30 -11.65 -5.15
C ASP A 70 -2.99 -11.62 -3.76
N GLY A 71 -4.33 -11.60 -3.74
CA GLY A 71 -5.13 -11.53 -2.52
C GLY A 71 -5.30 -10.12 -1.95
N VAL A 72 -4.68 -9.11 -2.55
CA VAL A 72 -4.81 -7.72 -2.10
C VAL A 72 -6.19 -7.17 -2.47
N LEU A 73 -6.80 -6.47 -1.51
CA LEU A 73 -8.09 -5.82 -1.71
C LEU A 73 -7.91 -4.55 -2.55
N LYS A 74 -8.64 -4.45 -3.64
CA LYS A 74 -8.71 -3.28 -4.50
C LYS A 74 -10.08 -2.62 -4.37
N ARG A 75 -10.11 -1.29 -4.36
CA ARG A 75 -11.33 -0.51 -4.42
C ARG A 75 -11.48 0.17 -5.80
N HIS A 76 -12.67 0.11 -6.35
CA HIS A 76 -13.04 0.83 -7.56
C HIS A 76 -13.67 2.18 -7.20
N ASN A 77 -12.97 3.29 -7.46
CA ASN A 77 -13.42 4.64 -7.11
C ASN A 77 -14.77 5.00 -7.71
N LEU A 78 -14.96 4.69 -8.99
CA LEU A 78 -16.19 5.04 -9.69
C LEU A 78 -17.43 4.31 -9.18
N ARG A 79 -17.24 3.22 -8.44
CA ARG A 79 -18.33 2.45 -7.81
C ARG A 79 -18.50 2.76 -6.33
N CYS A 80 -17.45 3.25 -5.69
CA CYS A 80 -17.44 3.49 -4.25
C CYS A 80 -18.11 4.81 -3.88
N VAL A 81 -19.20 4.71 -3.13
CA VAL A 81 -19.93 5.88 -2.59
C VAL A 81 -19.49 6.23 -1.16
N SER A 82 -18.41 5.65 -0.66
CA SER A 82 -17.86 5.88 0.69
C SER A 82 -18.85 5.61 1.84
N CYS A 83 -19.77 4.67 1.67
CA CYS A 83 -20.77 4.30 2.69
C CYS A 83 -20.18 3.62 3.93
N LYS A 84 -18.91 3.18 3.89
CA LYS A 84 -18.16 2.55 5.00
C LYS A 84 -18.73 1.20 5.51
N LEU A 85 -19.65 0.57 4.81
CA LEU A 85 -20.16 -0.76 5.20
C LEU A 85 -19.04 -1.80 5.30
N CYS A 86 -18.05 -1.76 4.41
CA CYS A 86 -16.88 -2.62 4.45
C CYS A 86 -16.05 -2.48 5.73
N VAL A 87 -15.99 -1.27 6.30
CA VAL A 87 -15.32 -1.00 7.59
C VAL A 87 -16.00 -1.77 8.72
N HIS A 88 -17.33 -1.68 8.78
CA HIS A 88 -18.12 -2.36 9.81
C HIS A 88 -18.17 -3.88 9.61
N ALA A 89 -18.09 -4.34 8.37
CA ALA A 89 -18.11 -5.77 8.04
C ALA A 89 -16.77 -6.47 8.28
N CYS A 90 -15.66 -5.73 8.43
CA CYS A 90 -14.36 -6.33 8.66
C CYS A 90 -14.26 -6.85 10.11
N PRO A 91 -14.21 -8.19 10.34
CA PRO A 91 -14.18 -8.74 11.70
C PRO A 91 -12.86 -8.46 12.43
N PHE A 92 -11.83 -8.07 11.69
CA PHE A 92 -10.49 -7.78 12.22
C PHE A 92 -10.23 -6.28 12.41
N GLY A 93 -11.15 -5.41 11.99
CA GLY A 93 -11.00 -3.96 12.09
C GLY A 93 -9.82 -3.40 11.29
N THR A 94 -9.34 -4.12 10.26
CA THR A 94 -8.18 -3.69 9.46
C THR A 94 -8.51 -2.61 8.45
N ILE A 95 -9.79 -2.38 8.19
CA ILE A 95 -10.27 -1.33 7.29
C ILE A 95 -10.68 -0.13 8.14
N TYR A 96 -9.82 0.88 8.20
CA TYR A 96 -10.14 2.11 8.92
C TYR A 96 -11.04 3.03 8.08
N PRO A 97 -11.97 3.77 8.70
CA PRO A 97 -12.86 4.69 7.98
C PRO A 97 -12.13 5.70 7.11
N ASP A 98 -10.98 6.18 7.58
CA ASP A 98 -10.16 7.16 6.89
C ASP A 98 -9.35 6.56 5.75
N MET A 99 -9.01 5.28 5.84
CA MET A 99 -8.28 4.55 4.79
C MET A 99 -9.11 4.26 3.54
N VAL A 100 -10.43 4.34 3.62
CA VAL A 100 -11.30 4.09 2.45
C VAL A 100 -10.94 5.03 1.30
N GLY A 101 -10.46 6.24 1.59
CA GLY A 101 -9.92 7.17 0.60
C GLY A 101 -8.61 6.75 -0.05
N PHE A 102 -7.81 5.91 0.62
CA PHE A 102 -6.45 5.53 0.21
C PHE A 102 -6.36 4.19 -0.54
N TYR A 103 -7.44 3.44 -0.68
CA TYR A 103 -7.44 2.19 -1.44
C TYR A 103 -7.15 2.39 -2.92
N GLU A 104 -7.48 3.57 -3.44
CA GLU A 104 -6.91 4.06 -4.66
C GLU A 104 -5.81 5.03 -4.34
N THR A 105 -4.64 4.50 -4.39
CA THR A 105 -3.48 5.35 -4.28
C THR A 105 -3.37 6.19 -5.55
N PRO A 106 -3.11 7.49 -5.44
CA PRO A 106 -2.63 8.27 -6.57
C PRO A 106 -1.25 7.78 -7.06
N CYS A 107 -0.62 6.88 -6.31
CA CYS A 107 0.56 6.18 -6.80
C CYS A 107 0.13 5.15 -7.84
N ASN A 108 0.38 5.46 -9.09
CA ASN A 108 0.20 4.57 -10.23
C ASN A 108 1.53 3.98 -10.70
N PHE A 109 2.55 4.00 -9.83
CA PHE A 109 3.91 3.57 -10.14
C PHE A 109 4.51 4.27 -11.37
N CYS A 110 4.16 5.57 -11.56
CA CYS A 110 4.63 6.41 -12.66
C CYS A 110 4.17 5.97 -14.06
N LEU A 111 3.02 5.27 -14.16
CA LEU A 111 2.35 4.89 -15.42
C LEU A 111 3.32 4.46 -16.53
N GLY A 112 3.73 3.22 -16.50
CA GLY A 112 4.52 2.65 -17.58
C GLY A 112 5.57 1.64 -17.09
N PRO A 113 6.29 1.00 -17.99
CA PRO A 113 7.43 0.17 -17.64
C PRO A 113 8.48 1.05 -16.97
N ILE A 114 8.66 0.87 -15.68
CA ILE A 114 9.65 1.63 -14.93
C ILE A 114 10.98 0.87 -15.06
N ASP A 115 11.74 1.20 -16.09
CA ASP A 115 13.13 0.77 -16.21
C ASP A 115 14.06 1.66 -15.38
N GLU A 116 13.59 2.88 -15.05
CA GLU A 116 14.33 3.86 -14.28
C GLU A 116 13.83 3.97 -12.84
N GLU A 117 14.72 4.33 -11.94
CA GLU A 117 14.38 4.58 -10.55
C GLU A 117 13.34 5.72 -10.44
N PRO A 118 12.19 5.49 -9.78
CA PRO A 118 11.13 6.50 -9.68
C PRO A 118 11.59 7.72 -8.88
N PRO A 119 11.08 8.93 -9.20
CA PRO A 119 11.47 10.17 -8.54
C PRO A 119 11.33 10.13 -7.01
N CYS A 120 10.32 9.40 -6.50
CA CYS A 120 10.11 9.26 -5.07
C CYS A 120 11.24 8.49 -4.36
N ALA A 121 11.80 7.45 -5.00
CA ALA A 121 12.93 6.73 -4.44
C ALA A 121 14.19 7.62 -4.45
N ARG A 122 14.46 8.30 -5.57
CA ARG A 122 15.60 9.21 -5.70
C ARG A 122 15.58 10.38 -4.72
N SER A 123 14.40 10.90 -4.39
CA SER A 123 14.24 12.09 -3.54
C SER A 123 14.01 11.76 -2.07
N CYS A 124 13.92 10.50 -1.70
CA CYS A 124 13.74 10.09 -0.30
C CYS A 124 15.02 10.27 0.50
N THR A 125 15.15 11.39 1.21
CA THR A 125 16.35 11.75 1.99
C THR A 125 16.66 10.79 3.13
N ARG A 126 15.64 10.07 3.62
CA ARG A 126 15.78 9.08 4.70
C ARG A 126 16.09 7.67 4.19
N GLY A 127 16.04 7.45 2.86
CA GLY A 127 16.26 6.14 2.28
C GLY A 127 15.15 5.12 2.57
N ALA A 128 13.98 5.58 3.01
CA ALA A 128 12.82 4.71 3.26
C ALA A 128 12.21 4.14 1.98
N LEU A 129 12.47 4.76 0.84
CA LEU A 129 12.05 4.30 -0.48
C LEU A 129 13.27 3.90 -1.29
N ALA A 130 13.25 2.72 -1.87
CA ALA A 130 14.31 2.21 -2.75
C ALA A 130 13.72 1.44 -3.94
N TYR A 131 14.34 1.56 -5.10
CA TYR A 131 13.95 0.78 -6.27
C TYR A 131 15.04 -0.24 -6.59
N ARG A 132 14.79 -1.50 -6.29
CA ARG A 132 15.78 -2.56 -6.37
C ARG A 132 15.18 -3.93 -6.66
N GLU A 133 16.03 -4.86 -7.00
CA GLU A 133 15.67 -6.28 -6.99
C GLU A 133 15.37 -6.73 -5.56
N VAL A 134 14.41 -7.62 -5.43
CA VAL A 134 13.87 -8.08 -4.15
C VAL A 134 14.06 -9.59 -4.06
N ASP A 135 14.70 -10.03 -3.00
CA ASP A 135 14.76 -11.45 -2.64
C ASP A 135 13.51 -11.80 -1.80
N PRO A 136 12.70 -12.79 -2.21
CA PRO A 136 11.55 -13.24 -1.42
C PRO A 136 11.91 -13.76 -0.03
N GLU A 137 13.14 -14.22 0.16
CA GLU A 137 13.63 -14.73 1.45
C GLU A 137 14.26 -13.64 2.34
N GLU A 138 14.29 -12.39 1.87
CA GLU A 138 14.83 -11.28 2.67
C GLU A 138 14.03 -11.09 3.97
N PRO A 139 14.70 -11.06 5.14
CA PRO A 139 14.03 -10.92 6.43
C PRO A 139 13.20 -9.64 6.51
N ARG A 140 11.99 -9.75 7.04
CA ARG A 140 11.04 -8.64 7.26
C ARG A 140 10.57 -7.95 5.97
N LEU A 141 10.83 -8.53 4.82
CA LEU A 141 10.36 -8.03 3.54
C LEU A 141 9.09 -8.78 3.14
N HIS A 142 8.08 -8.04 2.75
CA HIS A 142 6.80 -8.56 2.30
C HIS A 142 6.54 -8.11 0.87
N ILE A 143 6.46 -9.05 -0.05
CA ILE A 143 6.06 -8.77 -1.44
C ILE A 143 4.56 -8.53 -1.45
N ILE A 144 4.13 -7.35 -1.94
CA ILE A 144 2.73 -6.96 -2.01
C ILE A 144 2.17 -7.30 -3.38
N ASP A 145 2.86 -6.83 -4.43
CA ASP A 145 2.51 -7.10 -5.83
C ASP A 145 3.77 -7.09 -6.71
N ASP A 146 3.59 -7.11 -8.03
CA ASP A 146 4.70 -7.12 -8.98
C ASP A 146 5.56 -5.85 -8.95
N HIS A 147 5.03 -4.75 -8.39
CA HIS A 147 5.67 -3.44 -8.39
C HIS A 147 6.09 -2.98 -7.00
N LEU A 148 5.48 -3.52 -5.94
CA LEU A 148 5.64 -3.04 -4.58
C LEU A 148 6.04 -4.15 -3.62
N ALA A 149 6.99 -3.84 -2.76
CA ALA A 149 7.29 -4.60 -1.55
C ALA A 149 7.41 -3.66 -0.35
N ALA A 150 7.09 -4.15 0.83
CA ALA A 150 7.20 -3.41 2.07
C ALA A 150 8.11 -4.13 3.05
N ARG A 151 8.93 -3.38 3.75
CA ARG A 151 9.74 -3.85 4.86
C ARG A 151 9.19 -3.30 6.16
N SER A 152 8.98 -4.17 7.15
CA SER A 152 8.59 -3.77 8.49
C SER A 152 8.92 -4.84 9.53
N ALA A 153 9.48 -4.41 10.65
CA ALA A 153 9.70 -5.25 11.81
C ALA A 153 8.42 -5.48 12.64
N LYS A 154 7.47 -4.53 12.57
CA LYS A 154 6.25 -4.55 13.39
C LYS A 154 5.23 -5.60 12.96
N TRP A 155 5.28 -6.02 11.69
CA TRP A 155 4.28 -6.90 11.08
C TRP A 155 4.82 -8.29 10.71
N THR A 156 6.01 -8.63 11.15
CA THR A 156 6.54 -10.00 11.02
C THR A 156 5.77 -10.92 11.96
N LYS A 157 5.32 -12.07 11.45
CA LYS A 157 4.87 -13.16 12.31
C LYS A 157 6.04 -13.52 13.23
N ARG A 158 5.81 -13.54 14.53
CA ARG A 158 6.78 -14.12 15.46
C ARG A 158 6.85 -15.61 15.15
N GLU A 159 7.97 -16.06 14.64
CA GLU A 159 8.21 -17.48 14.40
C GLU A 159 8.52 -18.24 15.70
N ASP A 160 8.58 -17.54 16.83
CA ASP A 160 9.09 -18.04 18.10
C ASP A 160 7.98 -18.57 19.05
N GLU A 161 6.74 -18.70 18.58
CA GLU A 161 5.62 -19.25 19.39
C GLU A 161 5.01 -20.49 18.72
N ALA A 162 5.85 -21.46 18.35
CA ALA A 162 5.41 -22.80 17.95
C ALA A 162 5.97 -23.85 18.93
#